data_60bfdcefee92edac542dbdf0b85a3bf0
#
_entry.id   60bfdcefee92edac542dbdf0b85a3bf0
#
_cell.length_a   1.000
_cell.length_b   1.000
_cell.length_c   1.000
_cell.angle_alpha   90.00
_cell.angle_beta   90.00
_cell.angle_gamma   90.00
#
_symmetry.space_group_name_H-M   'P 1'
#
loop_
_entity.id
_entity.type
_entity.pdbx_description
1 polymer ?
#
loop_
_entity_poly.entity_id
_entity_poly.type
_entity_poly.pdbx_seq_one_letter_code
_entity_poly.pdbx_strand_id
1 'polypeptide(L)'
;MLTEHKPVLRTLKGSPFRSLEEFFLKHGPPPQYFRIDASRYTTIVGARGLRLVIPPYSFSDIAGRRVEGPVDIQIQEIYTKAEMALANKATTSEDRILESAGQFWIQATQGAGVLQLLRPVAVHLPVGKNLRNPLAMRLFQGSAPTVKAYQADKYFDWRLGPAKPVSIKKANGRKYYFFQLEQLNWASCGYFISRSGHRPMVTLRIEGEWSTPMQQIAFLVFENMNAIARMYPGTHGFTALNIPNKISASAHVIGINDGQLYYGQSFISPGQGKLFHAGLSPVSGHELLETLNGI
;
A
#
# COMPACT_ATOMS: atom_id res chain seq x y z
N MET A 1 -22.94 -34.89 -35.13
CA MET A 1 -21.83 -33.96 -35.36
C MET A 1 -22.00 -32.80 -34.41
N LEU A 2 -21.25 -32.78 -33.31
CA LEU A 2 -21.22 -31.66 -32.36
C LEU A 2 -20.18 -30.66 -32.86
N THR A 3 -20.62 -29.49 -33.27
CA THR A 3 -19.77 -28.38 -33.66
C THR A 3 -19.16 -27.76 -32.42
N GLU A 4 -17.86 -27.98 -32.20
CA GLU A 4 -17.09 -27.26 -31.17
C GLU A 4 -17.01 -25.78 -31.56
N HIS A 5 -17.67 -24.92 -30.80
CA HIS A 5 -17.45 -23.48 -30.84
C HIS A 5 -16.18 -23.15 -30.06
N LYS A 6 -15.07 -22.97 -30.76
CA LYS A 6 -13.86 -22.35 -30.18
C LYS A 6 -14.16 -20.89 -29.84
N PRO A 7 -13.83 -20.40 -28.63
CA PRO A 7 -13.97 -19.00 -28.32
C PRO A 7 -13.09 -18.16 -29.24
N VAL A 8 -13.68 -17.18 -29.91
CA VAL A 8 -12.95 -16.18 -30.70
C VAL A 8 -12.21 -15.30 -29.70
N LEU A 9 -10.90 -15.49 -29.61
CA LEU A 9 -10.01 -14.56 -28.89
C LEU A 9 -10.11 -13.18 -29.55
N ARG A 10 -10.90 -12.27 -28.95
CA ARG A 10 -10.81 -10.86 -29.28
C ARG A 10 -9.44 -10.38 -28.87
N THR A 11 -8.58 -10.06 -29.81
CA THR A 11 -7.35 -9.32 -29.60
C THR A 11 -7.75 -7.93 -29.07
N LEU A 12 -7.80 -7.77 -27.77
CA LEU A 12 -7.89 -6.46 -27.15
C LEU A 12 -6.63 -5.71 -27.56
N LYS A 13 -6.77 -4.45 -28.02
CA LYS A 13 -5.61 -3.59 -28.28
C LYS A 13 -4.75 -3.63 -27.02
N GLY A 14 -3.46 -3.97 -27.18
CA GLY A 14 -2.52 -4.13 -26.08
C GLY A 14 -2.61 -2.96 -25.08
N SER A 15 -2.42 -3.26 -23.81
CA SER A 15 -2.38 -2.24 -22.76
C SER A 15 -1.28 -1.22 -23.11
N PRO A 16 -1.48 0.08 -22.82
CA PRO A 16 -0.44 1.09 -22.98
C PRO A 16 0.73 0.92 -21.99
N PHE A 17 0.67 -0.11 -21.13
CA PHE A 17 1.66 -0.34 -20.06
C PHE A 17 2.64 -1.43 -20.47
N ARG A 18 3.93 -1.19 -20.18
CA ARG A 18 5.02 -2.16 -20.36
C ARG A 18 5.27 -2.99 -19.11
N SER A 19 4.84 -2.49 -17.94
CA SER A 19 5.02 -3.14 -16.66
C SER A 19 3.86 -2.84 -15.70
N LEU A 20 3.71 -3.66 -14.66
CA LEU A 20 2.78 -3.39 -13.56
C LEU A 20 3.16 -2.10 -12.80
N GLU A 21 4.46 -1.78 -12.73
CA GLU A 21 4.93 -0.54 -12.11
C GLU A 21 4.38 0.69 -12.83
N GLU A 22 4.45 0.71 -14.18
CA GLU A 22 3.85 1.80 -14.97
C GLU A 22 2.34 1.93 -14.74
N PHE A 23 1.64 0.81 -14.63
CA PHE A 23 0.20 0.81 -14.32
C PHE A 23 -0.07 1.45 -12.95
N PHE A 24 0.67 1.02 -11.91
CA PHE A 24 0.50 1.55 -10.56
C PHE A 24 0.92 3.01 -10.43
N LEU A 25 1.99 3.43 -11.09
CA LEU A 25 2.42 4.84 -11.11
C LEU A 25 1.35 5.74 -11.73
N LYS A 26 0.68 5.28 -12.78
CA LYS A 26 -0.37 6.04 -13.46
C LYS A 26 -1.68 6.11 -12.68
N HIS A 27 -2.07 5.01 -12.02
CA HIS A 27 -3.40 4.85 -11.41
C HIS A 27 -3.39 4.87 -9.88
N GLY A 28 -2.22 4.88 -9.26
CA GLY A 28 -2.09 5.04 -7.81
C GLY A 28 -2.55 6.42 -7.32
N PRO A 29 -2.76 6.57 -6.01
CA PRO A 29 -3.12 7.85 -5.43
C PRO A 29 -2.14 8.94 -5.85
N PRO A 30 -2.61 10.10 -6.36
CA PRO A 30 -1.72 11.14 -6.87
C PRO A 30 -0.96 11.83 -5.74
N PRO A 31 0.31 12.22 -5.97
CA PRO A 31 1.03 13.06 -5.03
C PRO A 31 0.49 14.48 -5.02
N GLN A 32 0.65 15.16 -3.89
CA GLN A 32 0.29 16.54 -3.66
C GLN A 32 1.55 17.32 -3.35
N TYR A 33 1.66 18.54 -3.85
CA TYR A 33 2.86 19.39 -3.78
C TYR A 33 2.58 20.64 -2.99
N PHE A 34 3.50 21.01 -2.09
CA PHE A 34 3.43 22.21 -1.26
C PHE A 34 4.80 22.87 -1.25
N ARG A 35 4.82 24.20 -1.28
CA ARG A 35 6.03 24.97 -1.09
C ARG A 35 5.91 25.76 0.20
N ILE A 36 6.88 25.61 1.08
CA ILE A 36 6.91 26.24 2.40
C ILE A 36 8.23 26.98 2.62
N ASP A 37 8.25 27.87 3.60
CA ASP A 37 9.49 28.45 4.11
C ASP A 37 9.94 27.66 5.35
N ALA A 38 11.10 27.00 5.28
CA ALA A 38 11.64 26.19 6.36
C ALA A 38 11.93 26.99 7.65
N SER A 39 12.07 28.32 7.55
CA SER A 39 12.30 29.21 8.70
C SER A 39 11.04 29.53 9.50
N ARG A 40 9.85 29.09 9.01
CA ARG A 40 8.55 29.44 9.59
C ARG A 40 7.81 28.23 10.12
N TYR A 41 6.99 28.45 11.14
CA TYR A 41 6.03 27.46 11.59
C TYR A 41 4.92 27.28 10.54
N THR A 42 4.74 26.07 10.04
CA THR A 42 3.82 25.80 8.93
C THR A 42 2.92 24.60 9.21
N THR A 43 1.66 24.69 8.82
CA THR A 43 0.75 23.54 8.79
C THR A 43 0.38 23.25 7.33
N ILE A 44 0.70 22.07 6.86
CA ILE A 44 0.22 21.52 5.58
C ILE A 44 -1.04 20.72 5.85
N VAL A 45 -2.04 20.88 4.99
CA VAL A 45 -3.27 20.07 5.01
C VAL A 45 -3.44 19.38 3.68
N GLY A 46 -3.32 18.06 3.68
CA GLY A 46 -3.56 17.22 2.50
C GLY A 46 -5.03 17.21 2.09
N ALA A 47 -5.29 16.88 0.84
CA ALA A 47 -6.62 16.86 0.24
C ALA A 47 -7.63 15.94 0.97
N ARG A 48 -7.13 14.89 1.64
CA ARG A 48 -7.95 13.94 2.38
C ARG A 48 -7.93 14.18 3.90
N GLY A 49 -7.23 15.23 4.34
CA GLY A 49 -7.27 15.72 5.71
C GLY A 49 -6.08 15.34 6.58
N LEU A 50 -5.04 14.70 6.05
CA LEU A 50 -3.75 14.59 6.70
C LEU A 50 -3.23 15.98 7.03
N ARG A 51 -2.82 16.22 8.29
CA ARG A 51 -2.23 17.50 8.69
C ARG A 51 -0.82 17.27 9.20
N LEU A 52 0.12 18.03 8.66
CA LEU A 52 1.52 18.03 9.07
C LEU A 52 1.83 19.38 9.70
N VAL A 53 2.23 19.37 10.95
CA VAL A 53 2.62 20.58 11.69
C VAL A 53 4.15 20.58 11.77
N ILE A 54 4.75 21.50 11.03
CA ILE A 54 6.19 21.57 10.79
C ILE A 54 6.74 22.79 11.56
N PRO A 55 7.54 22.56 12.62
CA PRO A 55 8.21 23.64 13.33
C PRO A 55 9.27 24.33 12.43
N PRO A 56 9.68 25.57 12.75
CA PRO A 56 10.80 26.20 12.07
C PRO A 56 12.07 25.36 12.16
N TYR A 57 12.85 25.38 11.09
CA TYR A 57 14.15 24.69 11.00
C TYR A 57 14.07 23.18 11.27
N SER A 58 13.02 22.54 10.74
CA SER A 58 12.82 21.09 10.88
C SER A 58 13.62 20.25 9.91
N PHE A 59 14.29 20.86 8.93
CA PHE A 59 14.97 20.12 7.87
C PHE A 59 16.49 20.31 7.88
N SER A 60 17.20 19.27 7.45
CA SER A 60 18.63 19.30 7.10
C SER A 60 18.85 18.71 5.71
N ASP A 61 19.99 19.06 5.13
CA ASP A 61 20.56 18.31 4.02
C ASP A 61 21.16 16.97 4.47
N ILE A 62 21.67 16.18 3.54
CA ILE A 62 22.30 14.89 3.81
C ILE A 62 23.58 14.99 4.66
N ALA A 63 24.22 16.17 4.72
CA ALA A 63 25.36 16.44 5.56
C ALA A 63 24.98 16.92 6.98
N GLY A 64 23.68 16.95 7.30
CA GLY A 64 23.17 17.39 8.59
C GLY A 64 23.11 18.91 8.77
N ARG A 65 23.38 19.70 7.74
CA ARG A 65 23.32 21.17 7.80
C ARG A 65 21.86 21.63 7.75
N ARG A 66 21.51 22.54 8.66
CA ARG A 66 20.17 23.13 8.74
C ARG A 66 19.81 23.82 7.41
N VAL A 67 18.57 23.60 6.99
CA VAL A 67 18.01 24.22 5.77
C VAL A 67 17.13 25.40 6.15
N GLU A 68 17.24 26.48 5.37
CA GLU A 68 16.47 27.72 5.47
C GLU A 68 15.84 28.07 4.12
N GLY A 69 14.82 28.93 4.13
CA GLY A 69 14.14 29.38 2.92
C GLY A 69 13.20 28.35 2.29
N PRO A 70 12.96 28.43 0.98
CA PRO A 70 11.95 27.61 0.31
C PRO A 70 12.30 26.13 0.30
N VAL A 71 11.33 25.30 0.70
CA VAL A 71 11.39 23.83 0.65
C VAL A 71 10.14 23.31 -0.05
N ASP A 72 10.29 22.40 -0.97
CA ASP A 72 9.21 21.71 -1.65
C ASP A 72 8.88 20.41 -0.90
N ILE A 73 7.61 20.27 -0.50
CA ILE A 73 7.08 19.09 0.20
C ILE A 73 6.16 18.34 -0.75
N GLN A 74 6.38 17.07 -0.86
CA GLN A 74 5.49 16.16 -1.58
C GLN A 74 4.86 15.20 -0.58
N ILE A 75 3.53 15.00 -0.66
CA ILE A 75 2.81 14.02 0.15
C ILE A 75 1.93 13.15 -0.75
N GLN A 76 1.72 11.90 -0.32
CA GLN A 76 0.75 10.98 -0.92
C GLN A 76 -0.07 10.37 0.21
N GLU A 77 -1.40 10.35 0.08
CA GLU A 77 -2.31 9.83 1.09
C GLU A 77 -3.02 8.58 0.59
N ILE A 78 -3.10 7.53 1.43
CA ILE A 78 -3.70 6.22 1.12
C ILE A 78 -4.59 5.81 2.29
N TYR A 79 -5.90 5.67 2.07
CA TYR A 79 -6.84 5.34 3.13
C TYR A 79 -7.67 4.08 2.88
N THR A 80 -7.85 3.67 1.63
CA THR A 80 -8.70 2.54 1.26
C THR A 80 -7.90 1.33 0.78
N LYS A 81 -8.51 0.16 0.79
CA LYS A 81 -7.90 -1.07 0.27
C LYS A 81 -7.58 -0.95 -1.22
N ALA A 82 -8.47 -0.33 -2.00
CA ALA A 82 -8.26 -0.02 -3.40
C ALA A 82 -6.99 0.83 -3.61
N GLU A 83 -6.85 1.91 -2.86
CA GLU A 83 -5.66 2.76 -2.92
C GLU A 83 -4.39 2.02 -2.49
N MET A 84 -4.47 1.16 -1.46
CA MET A 84 -3.34 0.32 -1.05
C MET A 84 -2.91 -0.65 -2.14
N ALA A 85 -3.87 -1.26 -2.84
CA ALA A 85 -3.59 -2.13 -3.98
C ALA A 85 -2.97 -1.35 -5.15
N LEU A 86 -3.56 -0.22 -5.53
CA LEU A 86 -3.08 0.65 -6.61
C LEU A 86 -1.73 1.33 -6.31
N ALA A 87 -1.43 1.58 -5.03
CA ALA A 87 -0.11 2.05 -4.61
C ALA A 87 0.91 0.91 -4.44
N ASN A 88 0.48 -0.35 -4.59
CA ASN A 88 1.28 -1.54 -4.29
C ASN A 88 1.86 -1.53 -2.86
N LYS A 89 1.07 -1.01 -1.88
CA LYS A 89 1.45 -0.86 -0.46
C LYS A 89 0.52 -1.69 0.43
N ALA A 90 0.70 -3.02 0.38
CA ALA A 90 -0.04 -3.95 1.25
C ALA A 90 0.22 -3.64 2.74
N THR A 91 -0.73 -4.01 3.60
CA THR A 91 -0.64 -3.82 5.06
C THR A 91 0.02 -5.02 5.73
N THR A 92 1.20 -5.42 5.23
CA THR A 92 1.98 -6.53 5.76
C THR A 92 3.20 -5.98 6.51
N SER A 93 3.48 -6.53 7.68
CA SER A 93 4.66 -6.25 8.49
C SER A 93 5.33 -7.56 8.84
N GLU A 94 6.45 -7.84 8.19
CA GLU A 94 7.10 -9.16 8.18
C GLU A 94 6.12 -10.23 7.65
N ASP A 95 5.70 -11.16 8.50
CA ASP A 95 4.68 -12.17 8.18
C ASP A 95 3.32 -11.85 8.81
N ARG A 96 3.13 -10.67 9.40
CA ARG A 96 1.93 -10.26 10.13
C ARG A 96 1.11 -9.25 9.34
N ILE A 97 -0.19 -9.25 9.58
CA ILE A 97 -1.13 -8.38 8.89
C ILE A 97 -1.54 -7.23 9.81
N LEU A 98 -1.64 -6.04 9.24
CA LEU A 98 -2.09 -4.83 9.90
C LEU A 98 -3.49 -4.44 9.40
N GLU A 99 -4.36 -3.98 10.29
CA GLU A 99 -5.46 -3.09 9.91
C GLU A 99 -4.94 -1.66 9.95
N SER A 100 -5.09 -0.92 8.85
CA SER A 100 -4.55 0.43 8.70
C SER A 100 -5.64 1.49 8.82
N ALA A 101 -5.38 2.52 9.61
CA ALA A 101 -6.19 3.74 9.64
C ALA A 101 -5.84 4.69 8.49
N GLY A 102 -4.70 4.49 7.87
CA GLY A 102 -4.17 5.24 6.75
C GLY A 102 -2.66 5.10 6.62
N GLN A 103 -2.21 5.23 5.41
CA GLN A 103 -0.80 5.25 5.03
C GLN A 103 -0.54 6.57 4.31
N PHE A 104 0.68 7.06 4.39
CA PHE A 104 1.08 8.25 3.65
C PHE A 104 2.58 8.24 3.41
N TRP A 105 2.98 8.96 2.38
CA TRP A 105 4.36 9.19 2.05
C TRP A 105 4.66 10.68 2.08
N ILE A 106 5.85 11.03 2.56
CA ILE A 106 6.32 12.41 2.62
C ILE A 106 7.74 12.48 2.11
N GLN A 107 8.02 13.45 1.25
CA GLN A 107 9.36 13.84 0.85
C GLN A 107 9.50 15.35 0.96
N ALA A 108 10.67 15.80 1.37
CA ALA A 108 11.06 17.21 1.35
C ALA A 108 12.29 17.37 0.46
N THR A 109 12.32 18.42 -0.36
CA THR A 109 13.46 18.74 -1.22
C THR A 109 13.75 20.23 -1.23
N GLN A 110 15.03 20.57 -1.44
CA GLN A 110 15.44 21.94 -1.77
C GLN A 110 16.31 21.88 -3.03
N GLY A 111 15.81 22.44 -4.13
CA GLY A 111 16.39 22.20 -5.45
C GLY A 111 16.40 20.71 -5.78
N ALA A 112 17.54 20.15 -6.15
CA ALA A 112 17.72 18.72 -6.40
C ALA A 112 18.04 17.90 -5.14
N GLY A 113 18.25 18.54 -3.98
CA GLY A 113 18.65 17.87 -2.73
C GLY A 113 17.46 17.32 -1.95
N VAL A 114 17.51 16.03 -1.60
CA VAL A 114 16.54 15.40 -0.68
C VAL A 114 16.92 15.77 0.75
N LEU A 115 15.92 16.15 1.54
CA LEU A 115 16.10 16.61 2.91
C LEU A 115 15.73 15.52 3.93
N GLN A 116 16.29 15.66 5.13
CA GLN A 116 16.00 14.85 6.32
C GLN A 116 15.37 15.70 7.41
N LEU A 117 14.75 15.07 8.42
CA LEU A 117 14.24 15.78 9.58
C LEU A 117 15.33 15.99 10.62
N LEU A 118 15.53 17.24 11.06
CA LEU A 118 16.26 17.63 12.26
C LEU A 118 15.38 17.65 13.52
N ARG A 119 14.10 17.93 13.33
CA ARG A 119 13.10 18.00 14.39
C ARG A 119 11.88 17.19 14.00
N PRO A 120 11.19 16.54 14.97
CA PRO A 120 9.98 15.81 14.70
C PRO A 120 8.89 16.70 14.12
N VAL A 121 8.15 16.17 13.16
CA VAL A 121 6.96 16.76 12.58
C VAL A 121 5.73 16.13 13.20
N ALA A 122 4.81 16.95 13.72
CA ALA A 122 3.57 16.44 14.29
C ALA A 122 2.58 16.10 13.17
N VAL A 123 1.98 14.92 13.27
CA VAL A 123 0.99 14.38 12.33
C VAL A 123 -0.36 14.29 12.98
N HIS A 124 -1.39 14.77 12.28
CA HIS A 124 -2.78 14.52 12.58
C HIS A 124 -3.38 13.74 11.40
N LEU A 125 -3.56 12.44 11.57
CA LEU A 125 -4.18 11.56 10.58
C LEU A 125 -5.67 11.42 10.90
N PRO A 126 -6.60 11.67 9.97
CA PRO A 126 -8.04 11.52 10.24
C PRO A 126 -8.38 10.11 10.74
N VAL A 127 -9.22 10.02 11.78
CA VAL A 127 -9.73 8.73 12.24
C VAL A 127 -10.77 8.24 11.24
N GLY A 128 -10.46 7.13 10.55
CA GLY A 128 -11.35 6.47 9.61
C GLY A 128 -12.60 5.90 10.28
N LYS A 129 -13.62 5.66 9.47
CA LYS A 129 -14.80 4.90 9.89
C LYS A 129 -14.50 3.39 9.82
N ASN A 130 -15.20 2.61 10.64
CA ASN A 130 -15.20 1.13 10.58
C ASN A 130 -13.87 0.44 10.92
N LEU A 131 -12.99 1.06 11.69
CA LEU A 131 -11.83 0.41 12.26
C LEU A 131 -12.24 -0.47 13.44
N ARG A 132 -11.76 -1.71 13.49
CA ARG A 132 -12.13 -2.70 14.52
C ARG A 132 -11.57 -2.33 15.91
N ASN A 133 -10.35 -1.81 15.95
CA ASN A 133 -9.71 -1.41 17.22
C ASN A 133 -8.97 -0.06 17.09
N PRO A 134 -9.71 1.05 17.07
CA PRO A 134 -9.12 2.37 16.87
C PRO A 134 -8.16 2.83 17.99
N LEU A 135 -8.23 2.20 19.18
CA LEU A 135 -7.35 2.53 20.31
C LEU A 135 -6.02 1.78 20.29
N ALA A 136 -5.91 0.71 19.51
CA ALA A 136 -4.69 -0.10 19.41
C ALA A 136 -3.69 0.40 18.37
N MET A 137 -3.96 1.51 17.73
CA MET A 137 -3.15 2.04 16.64
C MET A 137 -1.74 2.41 17.10
N ARG A 138 -0.76 2.08 16.26
CA ARG A 138 0.66 2.36 16.43
C ARG A 138 1.23 2.94 15.14
N LEU A 139 2.36 3.59 15.22
CA LEU A 139 3.11 4.07 14.06
C LEU A 139 3.94 2.91 13.47
N PHE A 140 3.81 2.73 12.17
CA PHE A 140 4.67 1.87 11.35
C PHE A 140 5.40 2.73 10.32
N GLN A 141 6.61 2.31 9.97
CA GLN A 141 7.44 2.95 8.96
C GLN A 141 7.65 1.98 7.80
N GLY A 142 7.56 2.49 6.59
CA GLY A 142 7.89 1.70 5.41
C GLY A 142 9.40 1.40 5.36
N SER A 143 9.75 0.18 5.01
CA SER A 143 11.14 -0.17 4.77
C SER A 143 11.65 0.66 3.58
N ALA A 144 12.74 1.42 3.79
CA ALA A 144 13.43 2.03 2.68
C ALA A 144 13.98 0.93 1.76
N PRO A 145 13.92 1.07 0.42
CA PRO A 145 14.57 0.15 -0.47
C PRO A 145 16.07 0.17 -0.15
N THR A 146 16.61 -0.95 0.29
CA THR A 146 18.08 -1.11 0.37
C THR A 146 18.62 -1.24 -1.05
N VAL A 147 19.85 -0.80 -1.30
CA VAL A 147 20.49 -0.78 -2.63
C VAL A 147 20.55 -2.19 -3.31
N LYS A 148 20.36 -3.27 -2.56
CA LYS A 148 20.12 -4.64 -3.08
C LYS A 148 18.67 -4.92 -3.44
N ALA A 149 17.79 -3.96 -3.33
CA ALA A 149 16.34 -4.08 -3.37
C ALA A 149 15.74 -3.78 -4.73
N TYR A 150 16.42 -4.05 -5.83
CA TYR A 150 15.75 -4.21 -7.12
C TYR A 150 14.68 -5.33 -7.07
N GLN A 151 14.82 -6.23 -6.11
CA GLN A 151 13.77 -7.20 -5.72
C GLN A 151 12.89 -6.71 -4.56
N ALA A 152 13.26 -5.68 -3.81
CA ALA A 152 12.59 -5.30 -2.56
C ALA A 152 11.42 -4.33 -2.73
N ASP A 153 11.31 -3.57 -3.82
CA ASP A 153 10.05 -2.88 -4.14
C ASP A 153 8.93 -3.87 -4.46
N LYS A 154 9.30 -5.07 -4.90
CA LYS A 154 8.38 -6.20 -5.04
C LYS A 154 7.78 -6.65 -3.70
N TYR A 155 8.46 -6.36 -2.58
CA TYR A 155 8.12 -6.82 -1.23
C TYR A 155 8.24 -5.70 -0.21
N PHE A 156 7.61 -4.56 -0.52
CA PHE A 156 7.48 -3.46 0.43
C PHE A 156 6.89 -3.98 1.74
N ASP A 157 7.49 -3.60 2.85
CA ASP A 157 7.12 -4.08 4.17
C ASP A 157 7.02 -2.93 5.18
N TRP A 158 6.13 -3.09 6.16
CA TRP A 158 5.97 -2.15 7.26
C TRP A 158 6.74 -2.65 8.47
N ARG A 159 7.52 -1.79 9.09
CA ARG A 159 8.21 -2.06 10.35
C ARG A 159 7.57 -1.26 11.47
N LEU A 160 7.37 -1.90 12.63
CA LEU A 160 6.90 -1.20 13.80
C LEU A 160 7.88 -0.08 14.12
N GLY A 161 7.37 1.15 14.15
CA GLY A 161 8.13 2.34 14.53
C GLY A 161 8.47 2.38 16.03
N PRO A 162 9.19 3.42 16.47
CA PRO A 162 9.54 3.59 17.87
C PRO A 162 8.31 3.55 18.76
N ALA A 163 8.46 3.12 20.01
CA ALA A 163 7.38 2.90 21.00
C ALA A 163 6.72 4.19 21.48
N LYS A 164 6.59 5.20 20.62
CA LYS A 164 5.87 6.43 20.93
C LYS A 164 4.36 6.23 20.76
N PRO A 165 3.55 6.71 21.72
CA PRO A 165 2.12 6.49 21.68
C PRO A 165 1.46 7.25 20.52
N VAL A 166 0.55 6.58 19.82
CA VAL A 166 -0.44 7.21 18.97
C VAL A 166 -1.64 7.57 19.85
N SER A 167 -1.99 8.84 19.93
CA SER A 167 -3.13 9.31 20.73
C SER A 167 -4.26 9.82 19.83
N ILE A 168 -5.50 9.78 20.34
CA ILE A 168 -6.63 10.36 19.62
C ILE A 168 -6.89 11.76 20.17
N LYS A 169 -6.85 12.77 19.28
CA LYS A 169 -7.17 14.17 19.59
C LYS A 169 -8.37 14.64 18.78
N LYS A 170 -9.15 15.57 19.35
CA LYS A 170 -10.21 16.28 18.63
C LYS A 170 -9.72 17.66 18.21
N ALA A 171 -9.98 18.02 16.96
CA ALA A 171 -9.76 19.36 16.41
C ALA A 171 -10.89 19.68 15.43
N ASN A 172 -11.52 20.84 15.56
CA ASN A 172 -12.61 21.31 14.69
C ASN A 172 -13.73 20.26 14.50
N GLY A 173 -14.16 19.61 15.60
CA GLY A 173 -15.22 18.60 15.60
C GLY A 173 -14.82 17.23 15.06
N ARG A 174 -13.62 17.06 14.52
CA ARG A 174 -13.13 15.79 13.95
C ARG A 174 -12.11 15.13 14.88
N LYS A 175 -12.03 13.79 14.84
CA LYS A 175 -11.03 13.01 15.54
C LYS A 175 -9.84 12.72 14.63
N TYR A 176 -8.65 12.81 15.21
CA TYR A 176 -7.38 12.53 14.53
C TYR A 176 -6.51 11.62 15.40
N TYR A 177 -5.80 10.69 14.75
CA TYR A 177 -4.62 10.08 15.36
C TYR A 177 -3.49 11.10 15.36
N PHE A 178 -2.93 11.34 16.53
CA PHE A 178 -1.82 12.26 16.74
C PHE A 178 -0.55 11.48 17.09
N PHE A 179 0.52 11.75 16.36
CA PHE A 179 1.85 11.21 16.62
C PHE A 179 2.92 12.11 16.00
N GLN A 180 4.20 11.81 16.28
CA GLN A 180 5.33 12.54 15.72
C GLN A 180 6.13 11.65 14.78
N LEU A 181 6.55 12.20 13.64
CA LEU A 181 7.50 11.60 12.73
C LEU A 181 8.89 12.13 13.02
N GLU A 182 9.88 11.24 13.08
CA GLU A 182 11.30 11.56 13.23
C GLU A 182 12.07 11.40 11.92
N GLN A 183 11.41 10.86 10.89
CA GLN A 183 11.98 10.70 9.54
C GLN A 183 10.89 10.84 8.49
N LEU A 184 11.28 11.34 7.32
CA LEU A 184 10.42 11.38 6.13
C LEU A 184 10.39 9.99 5.50
N ASN A 185 9.49 9.74 4.62
CA ASN A 185 9.24 8.53 3.84
C ASN A 185 7.85 7.97 4.12
N TRP A 186 7.64 6.67 3.88
CA TRP A 186 6.39 5.97 4.15
C TRP A 186 6.11 5.82 5.64
N ALA A 187 4.90 6.18 6.04
CA ALA A 187 4.38 5.97 7.38
C ALA A 187 2.95 5.41 7.34
N SER A 188 2.60 4.57 8.30
CA SER A 188 1.26 3.99 8.46
C SER A 188 0.84 4.02 9.91
N CYS A 189 -0.42 4.35 10.14
CA CYS A 189 -1.07 4.21 11.43
C CYS A 189 -1.92 2.94 11.41
N GLY A 190 -1.55 1.93 12.17
CA GLY A 190 -2.22 0.63 12.13
C GLY A 190 -2.00 -0.20 13.39
N TYR A 191 -2.61 -1.38 13.44
CA TYR A 191 -2.33 -2.36 14.49
C TYR A 191 -2.34 -3.78 13.93
N PHE A 192 -1.64 -4.69 14.59
CA PHE A 192 -1.59 -6.10 14.20
C PHE A 192 -2.92 -6.80 14.45
N ILE A 193 -3.51 -7.38 13.40
CA ILE A 193 -4.73 -8.20 13.50
C ILE A 193 -4.41 -9.68 13.70
N SER A 194 -3.22 -10.13 13.34
CA SER A 194 -2.75 -11.51 13.54
C SER A 194 -1.85 -11.61 14.78
N ARG A 195 -2.03 -12.68 15.56
CA ARG A 195 -1.15 -12.98 16.69
C ARG A 195 0.13 -13.64 16.17
N SER A 196 1.27 -13.34 16.80
CA SER A 196 2.50 -14.12 16.58
C SER A 196 2.34 -15.56 17.09
N GLY A 197 2.90 -16.53 16.36
CA GLY A 197 2.99 -17.91 16.81
C GLY A 197 2.03 -18.91 16.17
N HIS A 198 0.86 -18.53 15.71
CA HIS A 198 0.01 -19.35 14.86
C HIS A 198 0.13 -18.90 13.41
N ARG A 199 0.49 -19.81 12.51
CA ARG A 199 0.80 -19.47 11.11
C ARG A 199 -0.08 -20.21 10.10
N PRO A 200 -1.40 -19.95 10.06
CA PRO A 200 -2.20 -20.46 8.97
C PRO A 200 -1.72 -19.83 7.67
N MET A 201 -1.54 -20.68 6.69
CA MET A 201 -1.06 -20.31 5.35
C MET A 201 -2.21 -20.48 4.36
N VAL A 202 -2.32 -19.56 3.43
CA VAL A 202 -3.23 -19.64 2.29
C VAL A 202 -2.38 -19.66 1.03
N THR A 203 -2.60 -20.64 0.17
CA THR A 203 -1.94 -20.77 -1.13
C THR A 203 -2.96 -20.54 -2.24
N LEU A 204 -2.62 -19.67 -3.19
CA LEU A 204 -3.37 -19.42 -4.40
C LEU A 204 -2.60 -20.00 -5.60
N ARG A 205 -3.12 -21.04 -6.23
CA ARG A 205 -2.59 -21.60 -7.46
C ARG A 205 -3.17 -20.82 -8.65
N ILE A 206 -2.30 -20.42 -9.56
CA ILE A 206 -2.72 -19.80 -10.81
C ILE A 206 -2.91 -20.90 -11.86
N GLU A 207 -4.09 -20.92 -12.47
CA GLU A 207 -4.44 -21.86 -13.52
C GLU A 207 -4.07 -21.28 -14.88
N GLY A 208 -3.59 -22.14 -15.79
CA GLY A 208 -3.16 -21.80 -17.14
C GLY A 208 -1.68 -21.99 -17.36
N GLU A 209 -1.33 -22.25 -18.63
CA GLU A 209 0.04 -22.30 -19.10
C GLU A 209 0.37 -21.03 -19.87
N TRP A 210 1.53 -20.45 -19.61
CA TRP A 210 1.99 -19.21 -20.22
C TRP A 210 3.25 -19.49 -21.01
N SER A 211 3.23 -19.15 -22.30
CA SER A 211 4.38 -19.38 -23.22
C SER A 211 5.59 -18.49 -22.88
N THR A 212 5.36 -17.37 -22.20
CA THR A 212 6.40 -16.42 -21.79
C THR A 212 6.26 -16.07 -20.31
N PRO A 213 7.36 -15.71 -19.61
CA PRO A 213 7.27 -15.28 -18.22
C PRO A 213 6.36 -14.08 -18.06
N MET A 214 5.36 -14.19 -17.19
CA MET A 214 4.43 -13.11 -16.84
C MET A 214 4.89 -12.42 -15.56
N GLN A 215 4.95 -11.08 -15.59
CA GLN A 215 5.07 -10.32 -14.36
C GLN A 215 3.73 -10.39 -13.60
N GLN A 216 3.75 -10.84 -12.35
CA GLN A 216 2.54 -11.03 -11.53
C GLN A 216 2.73 -10.50 -10.14
N ILE A 217 1.65 -9.98 -9.56
CA ILE A 217 1.52 -9.71 -8.13
C ILE A 217 0.19 -10.25 -7.62
N ALA A 218 0.13 -10.59 -6.34
CA ALA A 218 -1.11 -11.04 -5.71
C ALA A 218 -1.30 -10.39 -4.33
N PHE A 219 -2.58 -10.11 -4.02
CA PHE A 219 -3.02 -9.58 -2.74
C PHE A 219 -4.17 -10.41 -2.20
N LEU A 220 -4.22 -10.51 -0.87
CA LEU A 220 -5.37 -10.99 -0.15
C LEU A 220 -6.09 -9.81 0.48
N VAL A 221 -7.33 -9.55 0.07
CA VAL A 221 -8.14 -8.42 0.50
C VAL A 221 -9.16 -8.89 1.51
N PHE A 222 -9.15 -8.31 2.71
CA PHE A 222 -10.06 -8.69 3.78
C PHE A 222 -11.37 -7.91 3.71
N GLU A 223 -12.53 -8.61 3.87
CA GLU A 223 -13.86 -7.98 3.69
C GLU A 223 -14.15 -6.92 4.76
N ASN A 224 -14.07 -7.28 6.03
CA ASN A 224 -14.59 -6.50 7.15
C ASN A 224 -13.49 -5.72 7.91
N MET A 225 -12.40 -5.37 7.24
CA MET A 225 -11.33 -4.58 7.81
C MET A 225 -10.55 -3.84 6.72
N ASN A 226 -9.93 -2.73 7.08
CA ASN A 226 -9.09 -1.97 6.16
C ASN A 226 -7.68 -2.57 6.10
N ALA A 227 -7.58 -3.74 5.47
CA ALA A 227 -6.36 -4.52 5.37
C ALA A 227 -6.27 -5.25 4.03
N ILE A 228 -5.06 -5.27 3.47
CA ILE A 228 -4.67 -6.15 2.37
C ILE A 228 -3.34 -6.82 2.70
N ALA A 229 -3.25 -8.13 2.51
CA ALA A 229 -1.98 -8.84 2.70
C ALA A 229 -1.29 -9.08 1.36
N ARG A 230 0.02 -8.89 1.31
CA ARG A 230 0.83 -9.34 0.18
C ARG A 230 0.81 -10.87 0.14
N MET A 231 0.63 -11.42 -1.04
CA MET A 231 0.91 -12.82 -1.30
C MET A 231 2.27 -12.92 -2.01
N TYR A 232 3.11 -13.84 -1.55
CA TYR A 232 4.47 -14.02 -2.06
C TYR A 232 4.52 -15.16 -3.06
N PRO A 233 5.27 -15.01 -4.19
CA PRO A 233 5.39 -16.08 -5.18
C PRO A 233 6.09 -17.29 -4.56
N GLY A 234 5.58 -18.48 -4.90
CA GLY A 234 6.12 -19.78 -4.54
C GLY A 234 6.11 -20.72 -5.74
N THR A 235 6.47 -21.98 -5.54
CA THR A 235 6.62 -22.98 -6.61
C THR A 235 5.33 -23.22 -7.40
N HIS A 236 4.17 -23.05 -6.76
CA HIS A 236 2.87 -23.40 -7.35
C HIS A 236 1.87 -22.22 -7.37
N GLY A 237 2.35 -20.98 -7.32
CA GLY A 237 1.52 -19.79 -7.30
C GLY A 237 1.92 -18.82 -6.19
N PHE A 238 0.97 -18.33 -5.41
CA PHE A 238 1.21 -17.31 -4.39
C PHE A 238 0.82 -17.81 -3.01
N THR A 239 1.52 -17.35 -1.99
CA THR A 239 1.29 -17.75 -0.59
C THR A 239 1.21 -16.53 0.32
N ALA A 240 0.21 -16.49 1.19
CA ALA A 240 0.11 -15.55 2.30
C ALA A 240 0.19 -16.29 3.65
N LEU A 241 0.90 -15.70 4.60
CA LEU A 241 1.13 -16.26 5.95
C LEU A 241 0.28 -15.56 7.00
N ASN A 242 0.07 -16.21 8.14
CA ASN A 242 -0.60 -15.63 9.30
C ASN A 242 -2.03 -15.13 9.05
N ILE A 243 -2.77 -15.80 8.17
CA ILE A 243 -4.13 -15.42 7.81
C ILE A 243 -5.08 -15.83 8.94
N PRO A 244 -5.88 -14.90 9.49
CA PRO A 244 -6.83 -15.23 10.54
C PRO A 244 -7.93 -16.20 10.05
N ASN A 245 -8.10 -17.34 10.70
CA ASN A 245 -8.99 -18.44 10.27
C ASN A 245 -10.50 -18.11 10.18
N LYS A 246 -10.93 -16.99 10.76
CA LYS A 246 -12.36 -16.61 10.88
C LYS A 246 -12.73 -15.40 10.06
N ILE A 247 -11.91 -15.02 9.07
CA ILE A 247 -12.12 -13.81 8.31
C ILE A 247 -12.25 -14.14 6.83
N SER A 248 -13.34 -13.68 6.22
CA SER A 248 -13.54 -13.74 4.77
C SER A 248 -12.56 -12.80 4.06
N ALA A 249 -12.03 -13.26 2.95
CA ALA A 249 -11.12 -12.50 2.11
C ALA A 249 -11.31 -12.88 0.64
N SER A 250 -10.81 -12.05 -0.25
CA SER A 250 -10.65 -12.36 -1.67
C SER A 250 -9.18 -12.25 -2.07
N ALA A 251 -8.69 -13.23 -2.80
CA ALA A 251 -7.38 -13.20 -3.40
C ALA A 251 -7.50 -12.57 -4.80
N HIS A 252 -6.65 -11.60 -5.09
CA HIS A 252 -6.60 -10.87 -6.36
C HIS A 252 -5.22 -11.02 -6.97
N VAL A 253 -5.16 -11.43 -8.22
CA VAL A 253 -3.91 -11.56 -9.00
C VAL A 253 -3.98 -10.61 -10.18
N ILE A 254 -2.93 -9.83 -10.33
CA ILE A 254 -2.75 -8.94 -11.46
C ILE A 254 -1.49 -9.38 -12.20
N GLY A 255 -1.61 -9.58 -13.51
CA GLY A 255 -0.50 -9.96 -14.37
C GLY A 255 -0.35 -9.01 -15.55
N ILE A 256 0.87 -8.95 -16.10
CA ILE A 256 1.14 -8.33 -17.39
C ILE A 256 2.09 -9.21 -18.18
N ASN A 257 1.75 -9.45 -19.44
CA ASN A 257 2.57 -10.18 -20.40
C ASN A 257 2.45 -9.51 -21.77
N ASP A 258 3.57 -9.16 -22.38
CA ASP A 258 3.65 -8.49 -23.69
C ASP A 258 2.68 -7.30 -23.84
N GLY A 259 2.57 -6.48 -22.79
CA GLY A 259 1.67 -5.31 -22.75
C GLY A 259 0.19 -5.64 -22.54
N GLN A 260 -0.20 -6.89 -22.43
CA GLN A 260 -1.57 -7.30 -22.09
C GLN A 260 -1.69 -7.48 -20.58
N LEU A 261 -2.67 -6.79 -19.97
CA LEU A 261 -3.03 -6.97 -18.55
C LEU A 261 -3.94 -8.19 -18.38
N TYR A 262 -3.75 -8.88 -17.26
CA TYR A 262 -4.54 -10.04 -16.84
C TYR A 262 -4.99 -9.86 -15.40
N TYR A 263 -6.16 -10.38 -15.10
CA TYR A 263 -6.71 -10.35 -13.76
C TYR A 263 -7.39 -11.67 -13.42
N GLY A 264 -7.24 -12.10 -12.16
CA GLY A 264 -7.93 -13.26 -11.60
C GLY A 264 -8.28 -13.04 -10.13
N GLN A 265 -9.35 -13.69 -9.69
CA GLN A 265 -9.87 -13.57 -8.33
C GLN A 265 -10.30 -14.93 -7.80
N SER A 266 -10.15 -15.13 -6.49
CA SER A 266 -10.67 -16.28 -5.76
C SER A 266 -11.19 -15.87 -4.40
N PHE A 267 -12.38 -16.35 -4.01
CA PHE A 267 -12.96 -16.06 -2.70
C PHE A 267 -12.51 -17.09 -1.67
N ILE A 268 -12.23 -16.61 -0.46
CA ILE A 268 -11.74 -17.38 0.67
C ILE A 268 -12.73 -17.22 1.82
N SER A 269 -13.49 -18.28 2.09
CA SER A 269 -14.43 -18.29 3.21
C SER A 269 -13.81 -18.91 4.47
N PRO A 270 -14.23 -18.49 5.67
CA PRO A 270 -13.78 -19.07 6.91
C PRO A 270 -14.04 -20.59 6.96
N GLY A 271 -13.02 -21.36 7.38
CA GLY A 271 -13.12 -22.82 7.51
C GLY A 271 -12.96 -23.62 6.22
N GLN A 272 -12.84 -22.98 5.07
CA GLN A 272 -12.43 -23.64 3.84
C GLN A 272 -10.94 -24.03 3.87
N GLY A 273 -10.53 -24.93 2.96
CA GLY A 273 -9.15 -25.40 2.83
C GLY A 273 -8.12 -24.26 2.69
N LYS A 274 -6.87 -24.62 2.59
CA LYS A 274 -5.75 -23.66 2.49
C LYS A 274 -5.27 -23.44 1.04
N LEU A 275 -5.81 -24.17 0.08
CA LEU A 275 -5.48 -24.10 -1.33
C LEU A 275 -6.69 -23.59 -2.11
N PHE A 276 -6.47 -22.52 -2.85
CA PHE A 276 -7.44 -21.86 -3.72
C PHE A 276 -6.88 -21.76 -5.13
N HIS A 277 -7.77 -21.52 -6.10
CA HIS A 277 -7.41 -21.46 -7.51
C HIS A 277 -7.95 -20.18 -8.15
N ALA A 278 -7.18 -19.59 -9.04
CA ALA A 278 -7.60 -18.47 -9.86
C ALA A 278 -7.14 -18.64 -11.30
N GLY A 279 -8.09 -18.57 -12.24
CA GLY A 279 -7.79 -18.40 -13.64
C GLY A 279 -7.54 -16.92 -13.96
N LEU A 280 -6.60 -16.63 -14.84
CA LEU A 280 -6.32 -15.26 -15.31
C LEU A 280 -7.00 -15.03 -16.65
N SER A 281 -7.78 -13.96 -16.72
CA SER A 281 -8.42 -13.48 -17.96
C SER A 281 -7.78 -12.16 -18.41
N PRO A 282 -7.63 -11.92 -19.72
CA PRO A 282 -7.17 -10.65 -20.21
C PRO A 282 -8.19 -9.55 -19.88
N VAL A 283 -7.68 -8.40 -19.44
CA VAL A 283 -8.48 -7.22 -19.10
C VAL A 283 -7.85 -5.96 -19.69
N SER A 284 -8.67 -4.94 -19.93
CA SER A 284 -8.17 -3.59 -20.23
C SER A 284 -7.69 -2.89 -18.96
N GLY A 285 -6.88 -1.82 -19.11
CA GLY A 285 -6.48 -1.00 -17.98
C GLY A 285 -7.66 -0.34 -17.26
N HIS A 286 -8.72 0.01 -17.98
CA HIS A 286 -9.94 0.58 -17.42
C HIS A 286 -10.71 -0.45 -16.56
N GLU A 287 -10.97 -1.64 -17.11
CA GLU A 287 -11.66 -2.73 -16.39
C GLU A 287 -10.90 -3.15 -15.12
N LEU A 288 -9.56 -3.23 -15.20
CA LEU A 288 -8.75 -3.54 -14.04
C LEU A 288 -8.86 -2.44 -12.98
N LEU A 289 -8.83 -1.17 -13.39
CA LEU A 289 -8.97 -0.04 -12.47
C LEU A 289 -10.35 -0.01 -11.79
N GLU A 290 -11.43 -0.23 -12.54
CA GLU A 290 -12.79 -0.33 -11.98
C GLU A 290 -12.88 -1.47 -10.97
N THR A 291 -12.35 -2.64 -11.31
CA THR A 291 -12.33 -3.82 -10.42
C THR A 291 -11.56 -3.52 -9.13
N LEU A 292 -10.39 -2.90 -9.23
CA LEU A 292 -9.58 -2.57 -8.04
C LEU A 292 -10.20 -1.45 -7.21
N ASN A 293 -10.93 -0.52 -7.79
CA ASN A 293 -11.68 0.50 -7.05
C ASN A 293 -12.89 -0.06 -6.30
N GLY A 294 -13.38 -1.23 -6.68
CA GLY A 294 -14.50 -1.93 -6.05
C GLY A 294 -14.13 -2.80 -4.84
N ILE A 295 -12.85 -2.92 -4.46
CA ILE A 295 -12.38 -3.80 -3.37
C ILE A 295 -12.39 -3.15 -1.99
#